data_09c92a956c3e63a75df1587cf0d7028d
#
_entry.id   09c92a956c3e63a75df1587cf0d7028d
#
_cell.length_a   1.000
_cell.length_b   1.000
_cell.length_c   1.000
_cell.angle_alpha   90.00
_cell.angle_beta   90.00
_cell.angle_gamma   90.00
#
_symmetry.space_group_name_H-M   'P 1'
#
loop_
_entity.id
_entity.type
_entity.pdbx_description
1 polymer ?
#
loop_
_entity_poly.entity_id
_entity_poly.type
_entity_poly.pdbx_seq_one_letter_code
_entity_poly.pdbx_strand_id
1 'polypeptide(L)'
;SVGFKPSGGFYLASNEVWADYLKRERSKARYMGLDQEFISLEEVKKKHPLIDPSRYLLALWDPIDGEVDPSGVTYAFAKAAKVHGGKYFTHTVVKDTKQKEDGTWDVITEKGNINAEIVINAGGLWAREVGQLAGINLPVQPMEHHYLITEAIPEIEAMGDQRLPIGTDFEGNIYFRQEAKGMLLGTY
;
A
#
# COMPACT_ATOMS: atom_id res chain seq x y z
N SER A 1 16.45 7.55 -2.89
CA SER A 1 15.04 8.00 -2.85
C SER A 1 14.13 6.80 -3.10
N VAL A 2 13.15 6.64 -2.29
CA VAL A 2 12.10 5.59 -2.44
C VAL A 2 10.92 6.09 -3.27
N GLY A 3 11.02 7.30 -3.85
CA GLY A 3 9.93 7.91 -4.62
C GLY A 3 8.72 8.30 -3.76
N PHE A 4 8.91 8.50 -2.44
CA PHE A 4 7.84 8.99 -1.57
C PHE A 4 7.48 10.43 -1.92
N LYS A 5 6.19 10.69 -2.09
CA LYS A 5 5.63 12.01 -2.38
C LYS A 5 4.64 12.35 -1.27
N PRO A 6 4.99 13.23 -0.34
CA PRO A 6 4.15 13.59 0.82
C PRO A 6 3.05 14.57 0.39
N SER A 7 2.02 14.06 -0.26
CA SER A 7 0.88 14.88 -0.74
C SER A 7 -0.20 15.09 0.33
N GLY A 8 -0.11 14.37 1.44
CA GLY A 8 -1.20 14.23 2.39
C GLY A 8 -2.29 13.27 1.91
N GLY A 9 -3.22 12.94 2.80
CA GLY A 9 -4.31 12.03 2.49
C GLY A 9 -5.64 12.43 3.12
N PHE A 10 -6.74 12.08 2.44
CA PHE A 10 -8.10 12.25 2.95
C PHE A 10 -8.77 10.91 3.20
N TYR A 11 -9.49 10.84 4.31
CA TYR A 11 -10.49 9.83 4.58
C TYR A 11 -11.84 10.50 4.63
N LEU A 12 -12.72 10.14 3.71
CA LEU A 12 -14.00 10.82 3.46
C LEU A 12 -15.18 9.95 3.91
N ALA A 13 -16.10 10.55 4.65
CA ALA A 13 -17.32 9.89 5.09
C ALA A 13 -18.55 10.62 4.56
N SER A 14 -19.41 9.91 3.83
CA SER A 14 -20.65 10.43 3.27
C SER A 14 -21.88 10.14 4.14
N ASN A 15 -21.76 9.32 5.18
CA ASN A 15 -22.82 8.99 6.11
C ASN A 15 -22.31 8.91 7.56
N GLU A 16 -23.23 8.84 8.52
CA GLU A 16 -22.94 8.83 9.96
C GLU A 16 -22.14 7.59 10.40
N VAL A 17 -22.36 6.44 9.78
CA VAL A 17 -21.64 5.21 10.12
C VAL A 17 -20.13 5.37 9.85
N TRP A 18 -19.79 5.89 8.68
CA TRP A 18 -18.41 6.16 8.32
C TRP A 18 -17.84 7.37 9.07
N ALA A 19 -18.66 8.38 9.36
CA ALA A 19 -18.24 9.48 10.21
C ALA A 19 -17.83 9.00 11.61
N ASP A 20 -18.60 8.10 12.23
CA ASP A 20 -18.25 7.52 13.52
C ASP A 20 -17.03 6.57 13.44
N TYR A 21 -16.86 5.88 12.32
CA TYR A 21 -15.64 5.13 12.07
C TYR A 21 -14.42 6.07 12.06
N LEU A 22 -14.46 7.17 11.32
CA LEU A 22 -13.36 8.14 11.25
C LEU A 22 -13.05 8.80 12.61
N LYS A 23 -14.05 9.05 13.45
CA LYS A 23 -13.83 9.54 14.81
C LYS A 23 -13.03 8.54 15.66
N ARG A 24 -13.29 7.25 15.51
CA ARG A 24 -12.53 6.19 16.18
C ARG A 24 -11.11 6.07 15.63
N GLU A 25 -10.94 6.12 14.30
CA GLU A 25 -9.62 6.07 13.67
C GLU A 25 -8.74 7.25 14.10
N ARG A 26 -9.28 8.47 14.13
CA ARG A 26 -8.57 9.62 14.67
C ARG A 26 -8.15 9.43 16.13
N SER A 27 -8.99 8.80 16.93
CA SER A 27 -8.66 8.53 18.33
C SER A 27 -7.50 7.55 18.47
N LYS A 28 -7.46 6.51 17.63
CA LYS A 28 -6.34 5.56 17.54
C LYS A 28 -5.07 6.26 17.05
N ALA A 29 -5.18 7.07 16.01
CA ALA A 29 -4.06 7.82 15.45
C ALA A 29 -3.41 8.71 16.52
N ARG A 30 -4.19 9.44 17.30
CA ARG A 30 -3.70 10.24 18.43
C ARG A 30 -2.98 9.42 19.50
N TYR A 31 -3.51 8.24 19.83
CA TYR A 31 -2.85 7.33 20.76
C TYR A 31 -1.47 6.87 20.23
N MET A 32 -1.33 6.72 18.91
CA MET A 32 -0.07 6.36 18.25
C MET A 32 0.85 7.56 17.98
N GLY A 33 0.45 8.77 18.36
CA GLY A 33 1.24 9.98 18.12
C GLY A 33 1.17 10.52 16.70
N LEU A 34 0.11 10.17 15.94
CA LEU A 34 -0.12 10.68 14.58
C LEU A 34 -1.02 11.92 14.62
N ASP A 35 -0.64 12.95 13.87
CA ASP A 35 -1.34 14.25 13.82
C ASP A 35 -2.43 14.27 12.72
N GLN A 36 -3.39 13.34 12.83
CA GLN A 36 -4.58 13.38 12.01
C GLN A 36 -5.61 14.34 12.58
N GLU A 37 -6.24 15.15 11.73
CA GLU A 37 -7.24 16.13 12.15
C GLU A 37 -8.47 16.14 11.23
N PHE A 38 -9.62 16.51 11.79
CA PHE A 38 -10.79 16.81 10.98
C PHE A 38 -10.62 18.20 10.36
N ILE A 39 -10.89 18.28 9.07
CA ILE A 39 -10.87 19.54 8.33
C ILE A 39 -12.25 19.82 7.73
N SER A 40 -12.51 21.08 7.41
CA SER A 40 -13.75 21.46 6.78
C SER A 40 -13.82 20.95 5.34
N LEU A 41 -15.03 20.71 4.85
CA LEU A 41 -15.24 20.30 3.44
C LEU A 41 -14.82 21.37 2.45
N GLU A 42 -14.81 22.63 2.86
CA GLU A 42 -14.25 23.74 2.07
C GLU A 42 -12.73 23.61 1.93
N GLU A 43 -12.03 23.21 2.98
CA GLU A 43 -10.60 22.91 2.92
C GLU A 43 -10.30 21.70 2.04
N VAL A 44 -11.13 20.66 2.11
CA VAL A 44 -11.02 19.52 1.17
C VAL A 44 -11.07 20.01 -0.26
N LYS A 45 -12.05 20.87 -0.62
CA LYS A 45 -12.19 21.43 -1.95
C LYS A 45 -10.99 22.26 -2.39
N LYS A 46 -10.40 23.03 -1.47
CA LYS A 46 -9.20 23.83 -1.76
C LYS A 46 -7.98 22.93 -2.02
N LYS A 47 -7.81 21.86 -1.23
CA LYS A 47 -6.69 20.93 -1.36
C LYS A 47 -6.84 20.01 -2.58
N HIS A 48 -8.07 19.64 -2.92
CA HIS A 48 -8.38 18.71 -4.02
C HIS A 48 -9.58 19.20 -4.85
N PRO A 49 -9.34 20.02 -5.88
CA PRO A 49 -10.40 20.67 -6.66
C PRO A 49 -11.37 19.73 -7.37
N LEU A 50 -11.01 18.46 -7.57
CA LEU A 50 -11.87 17.47 -8.24
C LEU A 50 -12.89 16.82 -7.30
N ILE A 51 -12.76 16.97 -5.98
CA ILE A 51 -13.73 16.44 -5.03
C ILE A 51 -14.95 17.34 -4.97
N ASP A 52 -16.13 16.74 -5.02
CA ASP A 52 -17.40 17.41 -4.72
C ASP A 52 -17.69 17.31 -3.22
N PRO A 53 -17.50 18.40 -2.45
CA PRO A 53 -17.65 18.38 -0.99
C PRO A 53 -19.09 18.14 -0.54
N SER A 54 -20.09 18.44 -1.38
CA SER A 54 -21.50 18.27 -1.03
C SER A 54 -21.92 16.82 -0.76
N ARG A 55 -21.08 15.87 -1.16
CA ARG A 55 -21.32 14.43 -1.01
C ARG A 55 -20.87 13.88 0.35
N TYR A 56 -20.18 14.67 1.16
CA TYR A 56 -19.55 14.19 2.39
C TYR A 56 -20.05 14.94 3.61
N LEU A 57 -20.00 14.26 4.75
CA LEU A 57 -20.34 14.79 6.08
C LEU A 57 -19.08 15.14 6.87
N LEU A 58 -18.01 14.38 6.68
CA LEU A 58 -16.80 14.48 7.46
C LEU A 58 -15.58 14.13 6.63
N ALA A 59 -14.49 14.85 6.85
CA ALA A 59 -13.18 14.55 6.28
C ALA A 59 -12.11 14.51 7.37
N LEU A 60 -11.37 13.39 7.42
CA LEU A 60 -10.19 13.25 8.24
C LEU A 60 -8.96 13.45 7.35
N TRP A 61 -8.11 14.38 7.73
CA TRP A 61 -6.88 14.74 7.02
C TRP A 61 -5.67 14.15 7.72
N ASP A 62 -4.81 13.51 6.94
CA ASP A 62 -3.49 13.05 7.37
C ASP A 62 -2.40 13.83 6.61
N PRO A 63 -1.68 14.74 7.29
CA PRO A 63 -0.69 15.60 6.64
C PRO A 63 0.59 14.86 6.23
N ILE A 64 0.88 13.71 6.84
CA ILE A 64 2.10 12.94 6.57
C ILE A 64 1.89 11.79 5.59
N ASP A 65 0.66 11.57 5.18
CA ASP A 65 0.32 10.57 4.17
C ASP A 65 0.83 10.96 2.78
N GLY A 66 0.81 10.02 1.87
CA GLY A 66 1.28 10.25 0.51
C GLY A 66 1.39 8.96 -0.29
N GLU A 67 2.05 9.08 -1.41
CA GLU A 67 2.25 7.96 -2.34
C GLU A 67 3.73 7.56 -2.44
N VAL A 68 3.96 6.30 -2.73
CA VAL A 68 5.30 5.77 -3.03
C VAL A 68 5.29 5.08 -4.38
N ASP A 69 6.45 5.04 -5.03
CA ASP A 69 6.69 4.09 -6.12
C ASP A 69 6.94 2.68 -5.52
N PRO A 70 6.04 1.70 -5.73
CA PRO A 70 6.19 0.36 -5.16
C PRO A 70 7.49 -0.33 -5.57
N SER A 71 7.89 -0.18 -6.83
CA SER A 71 9.15 -0.72 -7.34
C SER A 71 10.35 -0.04 -6.67
N GLY A 72 10.31 1.28 -6.55
CA GLY A 72 11.38 2.05 -5.89
C GLY A 72 11.57 1.65 -4.44
N VAL A 73 10.49 1.43 -3.68
CA VAL A 73 10.54 0.94 -2.29
C VAL A 73 11.15 -0.47 -2.25
N THR A 74 10.68 -1.38 -3.10
CA THR A 74 11.19 -2.75 -3.17
C THR A 74 12.69 -2.78 -3.47
N TYR A 75 13.15 -2.02 -4.45
CA TYR A 75 14.57 -1.92 -4.77
C TYR A 75 15.39 -1.26 -3.65
N ALA A 76 14.83 -0.29 -2.93
CA ALA A 76 15.51 0.33 -1.80
C ALA A 76 15.74 -0.67 -0.67
N PHE A 77 14.75 -1.48 -0.31
CA PHE A 77 14.91 -2.55 0.68
C PHE A 77 15.91 -3.61 0.22
N ALA A 78 15.83 -4.05 -1.05
CA ALA A 78 16.80 -5.00 -1.59
C ALA A 78 18.23 -4.45 -1.57
N LYS A 79 18.42 -3.16 -1.89
CA LYS A 79 19.72 -2.49 -1.81
C LYS A 79 20.21 -2.39 -0.38
N ALA A 80 19.36 -2.03 0.56
CA ALA A 80 19.70 -1.97 1.98
C ALA A 80 20.15 -3.34 2.50
N ALA A 81 19.40 -4.41 2.21
CA ALA A 81 19.78 -5.76 2.57
C ALA A 81 21.17 -6.16 2.03
N LYS A 82 21.48 -5.82 0.77
CA LYS A 82 22.81 -6.08 0.19
C LYS A 82 23.91 -5.31 0.89
N VAL A 83 23.69 -4.05 1.26
CA VAL A 83 24.69 -3.22 1.98
C VAL A 83 25.01 -3.83 3.34
N HIS A 84 24.02 -4.47 4.00
CA HIS A 84 24.20 -5.18 5.26
C HIS A 84 24.63 -6.64 5.11
N GLY A 85 25.15 -7.04 3.94
CA GLY A 85 25.69 -8.38 3.70
C GLY A 85 24.65 -9.43 3.26
N GLY A 86 23.39 -9.05 3.12
CA GLY A 86 22.36 -9.93 2.61
C GLY A 86 22.62 -10.33 1.15
N LYS A 87 22.34 -11.59 0.83
CA LYS A 87 22.40 -12.11 -0.54
C LYS A 87 21.00 -12.07 -1.15
N TYR A 88 20.90 -11.56 -2.37
CA TYR A 88 19.64 -11.44 -3.10
C TYR A 88 19.75 -12.12 -4.46
N PHE A 89 18.93 -13.12 -4.66
CA PHE A 89 18.95 -13.95 -5.88
C PHE A 89 17.64 -13.74 -6.65
N THR A 90 17.71 -13.01 -7.74
CA THR A 90 16.59 -12.85 -8.69
C THR A 90 16.54 -14.02 -9.66
N HIS A 91 15.37 -14.24 -10.27
CA HIS A 91 15.18 -15.32 -11.23
C HIS A 91 15.65 -16.67 -10.69
N THR A 92 15.31 -16.94 -9.42
CA THR A 92 15.70 -18.17 -8.71
C THR A 92 14.48 -18.70 -7.99
N VAL A 93 13.81 -19.64 -8.65
CA VAL A 93 12.57 -20.22 -8.13
C VAL A 93 12.88 -21.26 -7.07
N VAL A 94 12.25 -21.14 -5.90
CA VAL A 94 12.24 -22.18 -4.87
C VAL A 94 11.30 -23.29 -5.33
N LYS A 95 11.81 -24.51 -5.43
CA LYS A 95 11.07 -25.68 -5.90
C LYS A 95 10.52 -26.53 -4.75
N ASP A 96 11.25 -26.55 -3.64
CA ASP A 96 10.89 -27.36 -2.47
C ASP A 96 11.59 -26.82 -1.21
N THR A 97 11.06 -27.13 -0.05
CA THR A 97 11.71 -26.90 1.25
C THR A 97 11.61 -28.17 2.09
N LYS A 98 12.72 -28.60 2.69
CA LYS A 98 12.78 -29.82 3.50
C LYS A 98 13.41 -29.52 4.85
N GLN A 99 12.68 -29.77 5.92
CA GLN A 99 13.25 -29.72 7.25
C GLN A 99 14.08 -30.97 7.50
N LYS A 100 15.28 -30.78 8.04
CA LYS A 100 16.18 -31.85 8.41
C LYS A 100 15.99 -32.25 9.88
N GLU A 101 16.57 -33.41 10.28
CA GLU A 101 16.49 -33.93 11.64
C GLU A 101 17.12 -32.97 12.68
N ASP A 102 18.12 -32.18 12.27
CA ASP A 102 18.76 -31.15 13.12
C ASP A 102 17.95 -29.86 13.26
N GLY A 103 16.75 -29.79 12.63
CA GLY A 103 15.88 -28.63 12.65
C GLY A 103 16.19 -27.57 11.60
N THR A 104 17.30 -27.67 10.89
CA THR A 104 17.64 -26.78 9.76
C THR A 104 16.84 -27.13 8.51
N TRP A 105 16.91 -26.27 7.50
CA TRP A 105 16.16 -26.42 6.26
C TRP A 105 17.06 -26.49 5.05
N ASP A 106 16.73 -27.37 4.12
CA ASP A 106 17.23 -27.32 2.77
C ASP A 106 16.20 -26.63 1.88
N VAL A 107 16.55 -25.44 1.40
CA VAL A 107 15.77 -24.70 0.39
C VAL A 107 16.27 -25.09 -0.99
N ILE A 108 15.47 -25.82 -1.73
CA ILE A 108 15.83 -26.38 -3.03
C ILE A 108 15.42 -25.41 -4.14
N THR A 109 16.38 -24.97 -4.93
CA THR A 109 16.13 -24.07 -6.06
C THR A 109 16.63 -24.70 -7.37
N GLU A 110 16.21 -24.12 -8.48
CA GLU A 110 16.69 -24.55 -9.81
C GLU A 110 18.18 -24.26 -10.05
N LYS A 111 18.80 -23.44 -9.19
CA LYS A 111 20.21 -23.03 -9.30
C LYS A 111 21.11 -23.60 -8.19
N GLY A 112 20.58 -24.49 -7.37
CA GLY A 112 21.30 -25.09 -6.24
C GLY A 112 20.51 -25.01 -4.94
N ASN A 113 21.03 -25.65 -3.91
CA ASN A 113 20.38 -25.71 -2.61
C ASN A 113 20.99 -24.72 -1.62
N ILE A 114 20.17 -24.20 -0.73
CA ILE A 114 20.60 -23.32 0.35
C ILE A 114 20.22 -23.99 1.67
N ASN A 115 21.19 -24.17 2.55
CA ASN A 115 20.90 -24.59 3.92
C ASN A 115 20.63 -23.36 4.78
N ALA A 116 19.54 -23.37 5.57
CA ALA A 116 19.11 -22.27 6.40
C ALA A 116 18.59 -22.77 7.75
N GLU A 117 18.87 -22.02 8.80
CA GLU A 117 18.31 -22.27 10.14
C GLU A 117 16.82 -21.91 10.20
N ILE A 118 16.43 -20.86 9.48
CA ILE A 118 15.07 -20.34 9.46
C ILE A 118 14.68 -20.00 8.01
N VAL A 119 13.51 -20.42 7.61
CA VAL A 119 12.89 -20.02 6.33
C VAL A 119 11.69 -19.13 6.60
N ILE A 120 11.67 -17.96 5.98
CA ILE A 120 10.57 -17.00 6.09
C ILE A 120 9.78 -16.99 4.79
N ASN A 121 8.50 -17.34 4.85
CA ASN A 121 7.61 -17.24 3.72
C ASN A 121 7.12 -15.78 3.59
N ALA A 122 7.66 -15.07 2.63
CA ALA A 122 7.24 -13.72 2.22
C ALA A 122 6.72 -13.74 0.77
N GLY A 123 6.06 -14.84 0.37
CA GLY A 123 5.64 -15.13 -1.00
C GLY A 123 4.49 -14.28 -1.54
N GLY A 124 3.89 -13.39 -0.72
CA GLY A 124 2.81 -12.51 -1.16
C GLY A 124 1.65 -13.28 -1.81
N LEU A 125 1.36 -13.01 -3.07
CA LEU A 125 0.34 -13.69 -3.87
C LEU A 125 0.51 -15.22 -3.91
N TRP A 126 1.74 -15.71 -3.83
CA TRP A 126 2.10 -17.14 -3.88
C TRP A 126 2.41 -17.73 -2.49
N ALA A 127 2.08 -17.01 -1.40
CA ALA A 127 2.39 -17.47 -0.05
C ALA A 127 1.76 -18.82 0.30
N ARG A 128 0.58 -19.12 -0.26
CA ARG A 128 -0.09 -20.41 -0.10
C ARG A 128 0.73 -21.57 -0.68
N GLU A 129 1.16 -21.41 -1.92
CA GLU A 129 1.98 -22.41 -2.62
C GLU A 129 3.33 -22.59 -1.92
N VAL A 130 3.98 -21.50 -1.50
CA VAL A 130 5.23 -21.55 -0.73
C VAL A 130 5.00 -22.25 0.63
N GLY A 131 3.88 -21.98 1.30
CA GLY A 131 3.53 -22.68 2.55
C GLY A 131 3.36 -24.17 2.34
N GLN A 132 2.77 -24.60 1.23
CA GLN A 132 2.59 -26.02 0.91
C GLN A 132 3.92 -26.76 0.76
N LEU A 133 5.00 -26.10 0.31
CA LEU A 133 6.34 -26.70 0.26
C LEU A 133 6.86 -27.09 1.65
N ALA A 134 6.38 -26.44 2.69
CA ALA A 134 6.69 -26.76 4.09
C ALA A 134 5.57 -27.58 4.79
N GLY A 135 4.59 -28.09 4.04
CA GLY A 135 3.45 -28.84 4.58
C GLY A 135 2.40 -27.99 5.28
N ILE A 136 2.40 -26.66 5.09
CA ILE A 136 1.50 -25.72 5.77
C ILE A 136 0.41 -25.24 4.79
N ASN A 137 -0.85 -25.36 5.21
CA ASN A 137 -1.98 -24.78 4.50
C ASN A 137 -2.27 -23.37 5.01
N LEU A 138 -1.90 -22.35 4.23
CA LEU A 138 -2.23 -20.96 4.55
C LEU A 138 -3.59 -20.58 3.97
N PRO A 139 -4.46 -19.91 4.76
CA PRO A 139 -5.77 -19.45 4.28
C PRO A 139 -5.65 -18.16 3.45
N VAL A 140 -4.79 -18.17 2.44
CA VAL A 140 -4.58 -17.06 1.51
C VAL A 140 -5.24 -17.40 0.19
N GLN A 141 -6.14 -16.54 -0.26
CA GLN A 141 -6.79 -16.65 -1.54
C GLN A 141 -6.42 -15.44 -2.41
N PRO A 142 -5.68 -15.63 -3.50
CA PRO A 142 -5.43 -14.55 -4.46
C PRO A 142 -6.74 -14.04 -5.06
N MET A 143 -6.86 -12.71 -5.16
CA MET A 143 -8.00 -12.07 -5.79
C MET A 143 -7.50 -10.99 -6.77
N GLU A 144 -8.19 -10.86 -7.88
CA GLU A 144 -7.97 -9.76 -8.81
C GLU A 144 -8.54 -8.46 -8.21
N HIS A 145 -7.75 -7.40 -8.29
CA HIS A 145 -8.13 -6.08 -7.81
C HIS A 145 -7.88 -5.06 -8.92
N HIS A 146 -8.97 -4.44 -9.38
CA HIS A 146 -8.92 -3.58 -10.54
C HIS A 146 -8.77 -2.11 -10.15
N TYR A 147 -8.11 -1.35 -11.00
CA TYR A 147 -8.11 0.10 -10.98
C TYR A 147 -8.16 0.61 -12.42
N LEU A 148 -8.57 1.85 -12.58
CA LEU A 148 -8.49 2.56 -13.85
C LEU A 148 -7.57 3.78 -13.72
N ILE A 149 -6.98 4.17 -14.83
CA ILE A 149 -6.24 5.43 -14.96
C ILE A 149 -6.97 6.26 -16.01
N THR A 150 -7.28 7.50 -15.66
CA THR A 150 -7.94 8.43 -16.58
C THR A 150 -6.95 8.98 -17.61
N GLU A 151 -7.48 9.56 -18.67
CA GLU A 151 -6.73 10.49 -19.50
C GLU A 151 -6.29 11.73 -18.68
N ALA A 152 -5.52 12.60 -19.31
CA ALA A 152 -5.11 13.85 -18.70
C ALA A 152 -6.32 14.72 -18.35
N ILE A 153 -6.30 15.30 -17.15
CA ILE A 153 -7.34 16.18 -16.62
C ILE A 153 -6.80 17.62 -16.64
N PRO A 154 -7.46 18.55 -17.33
CA PRO A 154 -6.98 19.93 -17.50
C PRO A 154 -6.70 20.63 -16.17
N GLU A 155 -7.51 20.40 -15.15
CA GLU A 155 -7.33 20.96 -13.81
C GLU A 155 -6.03 20.49 -13.16
N ILE A 156 -5.64 19.23 -13.36
CA ILE A 156 -4.37 18.68 -12.86
C ILE A 156 -3.20 19.27 -13.65
N GLU A 157 -3.34 19.38 -14.96
CA GLU A 157 -2.29 20.00 -15.79
C GLU A 157 -2.03 21.46 -15.39
N ALA A 158 -3.08 22.19 -15.04
CA ALA A 158 -2.99 23.59 -14.61
C ALA A 158 -2.30 23.76 -13.25
N MET A 159 -2.21 22.72 -12.43
CA MET A 159 -1.53 22.75 -11.12
C MET A 159 0.00 22.69 -11.21
N GLY A 160 0.55 22.36 -12.38
CA GLY A 160 2.00 22.22 -12.57
C GLY A 160 2.60 21.12 -11.71
N ASP A 161 3.58 21.47 -10.88
CA ASP A 161 4.28 20.50 -10.01
C ASP A 161 3.55 20.18 -8.70
N GLN A 162 2.44 20.85 -8.41
CA GLN A 162 1.65 20.58 -7.22
C GLN A 162 0.98 19.21 -7.34
N ARG A 163 1.04 18.42 -6.26
CA ARG A 163 0.41 17.09 -6.19
C ARG A 163 -0.89 17.17 -5.42
N LEU A 164 -1.90 16.49 -5.94
CA LEU A 164 -3.15 16.28 -5.22
C LEU A 164 -2.94 15.29 -4.06
N PRO A 165 -3.59 15.51 -2.91
CA PRO A 165 -3.67 14.51 -1.86
C PRO A 165 -4.29 13.21 -2.37
N ILE A 166 -3.87 12.10 -1.80
CA ILE A 166 -4.57 10.82 -1.99
C ILE A 166 -5.89 10.83 -1.21
N GLY A 167 -6.81 9.94 -1.56
CA GLY A 167 -8.06 9.87 -0.83
C GLY A 167 -8.73 8.52 -0.85
N THR A 168 -9.56 8.29 0.16
CA THR A 168 -10.42 7.12 0.27
C THR A 168 -11.84 7.57 0.61
N ASP A 169 -12.80 7.15 -0.21
CA ASP A 169 -14.23 7.24 0.05
C ASP A 169 -14.74 5.86 0.47
N PHE A 170 -15.06 5.72 1.75
CA PHE A 170 -15.46 4.43 2.31
C PHE A 170 -16.81 3.95 1.83
N GLU A 171 -17.77 4.85 1.63
CA GLU A 171 -19.10 4.47 1.12
C GLU A 171 -19.05 4.07 -0.35
N GLY A 172 -18.27 4.82 -1.15
CA GLY A 172 -18.06 4.50 -2.55
C GLY A 172 -17.14 3.31 -2.77
N ASN A 173 -16.50 2.80 -1.70
CA ASN A 173 -15.45 1.78 -1.81
C ASN A 173 -14.38 2.15 -2.85
N ILE A 174 -13.97 3.42 -2.86
CA ILE A 174 -13.03 3.96 -3.84
C ILE A 174 -11.83 4.58 -3.13
N TYR A 175 -10.65 4.24 -3.60
CA TYR A 175 -9.46 5.03 -3.34
C TYR A 175 -9.01 5.74 -4.61
N PHE A 176 -8.38 6.88 -4.45
CA PHE A 176 -7.91 7.67 -5.58
C PHE A 176 -6.61 8.39 -5.28
N ARG A 177 -5.81 8.57 -6.33
CA ARG A 177 -4.60 9.38 -6.30
C ARG A 177 -4.31 9.97 -7.68
N GLN A 178 -3.49 11.00 -7.71
CA GLN A 178 -3.00 11.53 -8.97
C GLN A 178 -2.01 10.54 -9.61
N GLU A 179 -2.21 10.24 -10.89
CA GLU A 179 -1.28 9.47 -11.70
C GLU A 179 -0.90 10.26 -12.94
N ALA A 180 0.38 10.65 -13.03
CA ALA A 180 0.87 11.58 -14.04
C ALA A 180 0.01 12.86 -14.11
N LYS A 181 -0.69 13.07 -15.23
CA LYS A 181 -1.61 14.21 -15.48
C LYS A 181 -3.09 13.85 -15.29
N GLY A 182 -3.39 12.64 -14.88
CA GLY A 182 -4.74 12.13 -14.64
C GLY A 182 -4.90 11.62 -13.20
N MET A 183 -5.93 10.79 -13.00
CA MET A 183 -6.23 10.13 -11.73
C MET A 183 -6.17 8.62 -11.89
N LEU A 184 -5.67 7.95 -10.87
CA LEU A 184 -5.88 6.53 -10.65
C LEU A 184 -7.04 6.37 -9.68
N LEU A 185 -8.01 5.55 -10.05
CA LEU A 185 -9.20 5.21 -9.27
C LEU A 185 -9.24 3.69 -9.11
N GLY A 186 -9.21 3.21 -7.89
CA GLY A 186 -9.35 1.78 -7.59
C GLY A 186 -10.57 1.55 -6.71
N THR A 187 -11.19 0.36 -6.86
CA THR A 187 -12.37 -0.05 -6.08
C THR A 187 -12.03 -1.28 -5.25
N TYR A 188 -12.70 -1.44 -4.10
CA TYR A 188 -12.59 -2.61 -3.23
C TYR A 188 -13.81 -3.53 -3.38
#